data_b0ba6634f84095635c8e33a046477303
#
_entry.id   b0ba6634f84095635c8e33a046477303
#
_cell.length_a   1.000
_cell.length_b   1.000
_cell.length_c   1.000
_cell.angle_alpha   90.00
_cell.angle_beta   90.00
_cell.angle_gamma   90.00
#
_symmetry.space_group_name_H-M   'P 1'
#
loop_
_entity.id
_entity.type
_entity.pdbx_description
1 polymer ?
#
loop_
_entity_poly.entity_id
_entity_poly.type
_entity_poly.pdbx_seq_one_letter_code
_entity_poly.pdbx_strand_id
1 'polypeptide(L)'
;MTSVPPARHLLRARDLADARYFEPLTVADLASAAGLSRAHFSEQFRRAFGESPHAYLLTRRLERAAALLRMTDRSVADICVGVGLQSIGSFTTSFTRMFGMSPTAYRASFPPAAAHARIPACVLRAHGRPKHRTFREDGRTPPRIA
;
A
#
# COMPACT_ATOMS: atom_id res chain seq x y z
N MET A 1 28.14 7.96 -3.20
CA MET A 1 27.55 7.70 -4.52
C MET A 1 26.36 8.62 -4.71
N THR A 2 26.39 9.42 -5.75
CA THR A 2 25.24 10.23 -6.13
C THR A 2 24.17 9.33 -6.73
N SER A 3 23.00 9.26 -6.09
CA SER A 3 21.85 8.56 -6.64
C SER A 3 21.35 9.30 -7.88
N VAL A 4 21.32 8.62 -9.02
CA VAL A 4 20.72 9.17 -10.24
C VAL A 4 19.22 9.28 -10.02
N PRO A 5 18.60 10.46 -10.26
CA PRO A 5 17.15 10.58 -10.13
C PRO A 5 16.41 9.61 -11.07
N PRO A 6 15.29 9.04 -10.64
CA PRO A 6 14.50 8.19 -11.51
C PRO A 6 14.03 8.93 -12.76
N ALA A 7 13.97 8.24 -13.88
CA ALA A 7 13.50 8.82 -15.13
C ALA A 7 12.02 9.24 -15.03
N ARG A 8 11.66 10.31 -15.75
CA ARG A 8 10.30 10.89 -15.70
C ARG A 8 9.19 9.89 -15.98
N HIS A 9 9.41 8.95 -16.89
CA HIS A 9 8.41 7.95 -17.25
C HIS A 9 8.12 6.98 -16.09
N LEU A 10 9.13 6.66 -15.27
CA LEU A 10 8.96 5.84 -14.06
C LEU A 10 8.23 6.61 -12.97
N LEU A 11 8.52 7.90 -12.83
CA LEU A 11 7.81 8.77 -11.87
C LEU A 11 6.34 8.91 -12.24
N ARG A 12 6.01 9.05 -13.53
CA ARG A 12 4.61 9.09 -14.00
C ARG A 12 3.87 7.80 -13.66
N ALA A 13 4.49 6.64 -13.85
CA ALA A 13 3.88 5.37 -13.51
C ALA A 13 3.63 5.25 -12.00
N ARG A 14 4.60 5.69 -11.19
CA ARG A 14 4.45 5.70 -9.73
C ARG A 14 3.33 6.66 -9.31
N ASP A 15 3.27 7.84 -9.87
CA ASP A 15 2.22 8.83 -9.57
C ASP A 15 0.84 8.29 -9.96
N LEU A 16 0.73 7.58 -11.07
CA LEU A 16 -0.51 6.90 -11.47
C LEU A 16 -0.93 5.86 -10.44
N ALA A 17 0.00 5.04 -9.96
CA ALA A 17 -0.28 4.07 -8.90
C ALA A 17 -0.75 4.76 -7.62
N ASP A 18 -0.10 5.84 -7.22
CA ASP A 18 -0.46 6.60 -6.02
C ASP A 18 -1.84 7.28 -6.12
N ALA A 19 -2.20 7.73 -7.31
CA ALA A 19 -3.47 8.42 -7.55
C ALA A 19 -4.64 7.46 -7.72
N ARG A 20 -4.41 6.26 -8.30
CA ARG A 20 -5.48 5.36 -8.76
C ARG A 20 -5.34 3.93 -8.24
N TYR A 21 -4.67 3.72 -7.09
CA TYR A 21 -4.45 2.38 -6.50
C TYR A 21 -5.75 1.61 -6.25
N PHE A 22 -6.86 2.31 -5.98
CA PHE A 22 -8.17 1.73 -5.68
C PHE A 22 -8.89 1.18 -6.92
N GLU A 23 -8.43 1.52 -8.11
CA GLU A 23 -8.93 0.98 -9.37
C GLU A 23 -8.27 -0.38 -9.69
N PRO A 24 -8.84 -1.18 -10.60
CA PRO A 24 -8.24 -2.46 -11.00
C PRO A 24 -6.99 -2.26 -11.87
N LEU A 25 -6.03 -1.49 -11.38
CA LEU A 25 -4.76 -1.24 -12.03
C LEU A 25 -3.89 -2.49 -12.00
N THR A 26 -3.28 -2.79 -13.14
CA THR A 26 -2.32 -3.88 -13.30
C THR A 26 -0.92 -3.33 -13.55
N VAL A 27 0.09 -4.17 -13.39
CA VAL A 27 1.47 -3.81 -13.77
C VAL A 27 1.56 -3.46 -15.26
N ALA A 28 0.76 -4.14 -16.11
CA ALA A 28 0.69 -3.83 -17.53
C ALA A 28 0.18 -2.40 -17.79
N ASP A 29 -0.80 -1.93 -17.03
CA ASP A 29 -1.29 -0.54 -17.13
C ASP A 29 -0.21 0.48 -16.76
N LEU A 30 0.55 0.20 -15.72
CA LEU A 30 1.65 1.06 -15.30
C LEU A 30 2.78 1.07 -16.33
N ALA A 31 3.10 -0.09 -16.88
CA ALA A 31 4.09 -0.21 -17.95
C ALA A 31 3.69 0.59 -19.21
N SER A 32 2.41 0.51 -19.58
CA SER A 32 1.87 1.30 -20.70
C SER A 32 1.99 2.80 -20.45
N ALA A 33 1.71 3.25 -19.24
CA ALA A 33 1.87 4.66 -18.84
C ALA A 33 3.33 5.12 -18.94
N ALA A 34 4.28 4.22 -18.72
CA ALA A 34 5.70 4.48 -18.85
C ALA A 34 6.21 4.31 -20.31
N GLY A 35 5.38 3.78 -21.21
CA GLY A 35 5.79 3.50 -22.60
C GLY A 35 6.75 2.33 -22.72
N LEU A 36 6.71 1.36 -21.80
CA LEU A 36 7.63 0.23 -21.75
C LEU A 36 6.86 -1.10 -21.80
N SER A 37 7.55 -2.17 -22.18
CA SER A 37 7.05 -3.52 -21.98
C SER A 37 6.96 -3.82 -20.49
N ARG A 38 6.11 -4.76 -20.11
CA ARG A 38 5.93 -5.15 -18.71
C ARG A 38 7.24 -5.60 -18.05
N ALA A 39 8.01 -6.45 -18.72
CA ALA A 39 9.27 -6.97 -18.19
C ALA A 39 10.31 -5.86 -18.01
N HIS A 40 10.47 -5.01 -19.00
CA HIS A 40 11.43 -3.90 -18.97
C HIS A 40 11.03 -2.87 -17.92
N PHE A 41 9.75 -2.55 -17.84
CA PHE A 41 9.21 -1.65 -16.81
C PHE A 41 9.49 -2.17 -15.40
N SER A 42 9.17 -3.45 -15.14
CA SER A 42 9.36 -4.07 -13.82
C SER A 42 10.82 -4.01 -13.37
N GLU A 43 11.75 -4.30 -14.29
CA GLU A 43 13.19 -4.22 -14.00
C GLU A 43 13.63 -2.79 -13.69
N GLN A 44 13.27 -1.83 -14.54
CA GLN A 44 13.64 -0.42 -14.34
C GLN A 44 13.01 0.15 -13.06
N PHE A 45 11.75 -0.18 -12.79
CA PHE A 45 11.05 0.28 -11.58
C PHE A 45 11.75 -0.24 -10.32
N ARG A 46 12.11 -1.52 -10.30
CA ARG A 46 12.83 -2.13 -9.17
C ARG A 46 14.18 -1.46 -8.95
N ARG A 47 14.93 -1.19 -10.01
CA ARG A 47 16.22 -0.48 -9.91
C ARG A 47 16.05 0.94 -9.38
N ALA A 48 15.03 1.66 -9.82
CA ALA A 48 14.80 3.04 -9.44
C ALA A 48 14.26 3.20 -8.02
N PHE A 49 13.34 2.30 -7.60
CA PHE A 49 12.59 2.45 -6.35
C PHE A 49 12.86 1.35 -5.32
N GLY A 50 13.65 0.35 -5.64
CA GLY A 50 14.05 -0.71 -4.72
C GLY A 50 13.02 -1.81 -4.50
N GLU A 51 11.88 -1.78 -5.21
CA GLU A 51 10.83 -2.78 -5.12
C GLU A 51 10.10 -2.94 -6.46
N SER A 52 9.44 -4.09 -6.66
CA SER A 52 8.69 -4.33 -7.88
C SER A 52 7.45 -3.42 -7.96
N PRO A 53 6.92 -3.13 -9.17
CA PRO A 53 5.67 -2.39 -9.31
C PRO A 53 4.50 -3.07 -8.60
N HIS A 54 4.43 -4.39 -8.65
CA HIS A 54 3.40 -5.17 -7.96
C HIS A 54 3.46 -4.95 -6.44
N ALA A 55 4.64 -5.08 -5.85
CA ALA A 55 4.85 -4.87 -4.42
C ALA A 55 4.52 -3.42 -4.02
N TYR A 56 4.91 -2.46 -4.83
CA TYR A 56 4.60 -1.05 -4.59
C TYR A 56 3.09 -0.79 -4.54
N LEU A 57 2.36 -1.28 -5.55
CA LEU A 57 0.91 -1.11 -5.62
C LEU A 57 0.20 -1.80 -4.45
N LEU A 58 0.61 -3.02 -4.12
CA LEU A 58 0.07 -3.75 -2.97
C LEU A 58 0.31 -2.99 -1.66
N THR A 59 1.51 -2.48 -1.46
CA THR A 59 1.86 -1.68 -0.27
C THR A 59 0.94 -0.46 -0.13
N ARG A 60 0.70 0.28 -1.22
CA ARG A 60 -0.20 1.43 -1.19
C ARG A 60 -1.62 1.05 -0.81
N ARG A 61 -2.13 -0.05 -1.35
CA ARG A 61 -3.46 -0.57 -1.01
C ARG A 61 -3.55 -0.98 0.46
N LEU A 62 -2.55 -1.67 0.97
CA LEU A 62 -2.53 -2.11 2.37
C LEU A 62 -2.38 -0.93 3.35
N GLU A 63 -1.56 0.07 3.03
CA GLU A 63 -1.46 1.28 3.85
C GLU A 63 -2.80 2.01 3.93
N ARG A 64 -3.51 2.12 2.82
CA ARG A 64 -4.84 2.74 2.82
C ARG A 64 -5.85 1.91 3.59
N ALA A 65 -5.81 0.60 3.45
CA ALA A 65 -6.67 -0.31 4.22
C ALA A 65 -6.43 -0.13 5.72
N ALA A 66 -5.18 -0.06 6.15
CA ALA A 66 -4.83 0.18 7.55
C ALA A 66 -5.43 1.50 8.07
N ALA A 67 -5.35 2.56 7.28
CA ALA A 67 -5.96 3.84 7.64
C ALA A 67 -7.48 3.73 7.79
N LEU A 68 -8.16 3.04 6.86
CA LEU A 68 -9.61 2.84 6.91
C LEU A 68 -10.03 1.97 8.11
N LEU A 69 -9.23 0.96 8.45
CA LEU A 69 -9.48 0.12 9.64
C LEU A 69 -9.44 0.94 10.92
N ARG A 70 -8.51 1.89 11.03
CA ARG A 70 -8.37 2.74 12.22
C ARG A 70 -9.45 3.83 12.29
N MET A 71 -9.81 4.42 11.15
CA MET A 71 -10.60 5.66 11.11
C MET A 71 -12.07 5.46 10.79
N THR A 72 -12.49 4.25 10.38
CA THR A 72 -13.88 3.97 9.98
C THR A 72 -14.41 2.70 10.60
N ASP A 73 -15.73 2.54 10.55
CA ASP A 73 -16.43 1.32 10.97
C ASP A 73 -16.69 0.36 9.80
N ARG A 74 -16.17 0.64 8.63
CA ARG A 74 -16.39 -0.19 7.45
C ARG A 74 -15.93 -1.62 7.70
N SER A 75 -16.68 -2.57 7.17
CA SER A 75 -16.33 -3.99 7.27
C SER A 75 -15.00 -4.27 6.57
N VAL A 76 -14.30 -5.31 7.01
CA VAL A 76 -13.05 -5.76 6.37
C VAL A 76 -13.30 -6.04 4.88
N ALA A 77 -14.44 -6.65 4.54
CA ALA A 77 -14.80 -6.92 3.15
C ALA A 77 -14.95 -5.63 2.32
N ASP A 78 -15.63 -4.62 2.85
CA ASP A 78 -15.82 -3.35 2.16
C ASP A 78 -14.49 -2.61 1.98
N ILE A 79 -13.61 -2.65 2.98
CA ILE A 79 -12.27 -2.06 2.89
C ILE A 79 -11.45 -2.75 1.83
N CYS A 80 -11.46 -4.09 1.80
CA CYS A 80 -10.76 -4.89 0.79
C CYS A 80 -11.13 -4.45 -0.62
N VAL A 81 -12.42 -4.39 -0.93
CA VAL A 81 -12.92 -3.95 -2.23
C VAL A 81 -12.59 -2.47 -2.48
N GLY A 82 -12.78 -1.62 -1.49
CA GLY A 82 -12.57 -0.18 -1.60
C GLY A 82 -11.12 0.23 -1.88
N VAL A 83 -10.14 -0.62 -1.53
CA VAL A 83 -8.72 -0.36 -1.83
C VAL A 83 -8.24 -1.09 -3.10
N GLY A 84 -9.16 -1.70 -3.85
CA GLY A 84 -8.84 -2.33 -5.14
C GLY A 84 -8.40 -3.78 -5.05
N LEU A 85 -8.62 -4.45 -3.92
CA LEU A 85 -8.33 -5.87 -3.76
C LEU A 85 -9.60 -6.70 -3.97
N GLN A 86 -9.45 -7.89 -4.54
CA GLN A 86 -10.60 -8.72 -4.92
C GLN A 86 -10.87 -9.88 -3.97
N SER A 87 -9.85 -10.35 -3.26
CA SER A 87 -9.92 -11.52 -2.40
C SER A 87 -9.63 -11.16 -0.95
N ILE A 88 -10.60 -11.40 -0.06
CA ILE A 88 -10.44 -11.19 1.38
C ILE A 88 -9.33 -12.09 1.95
N GLY A 89 -9.23 -13.33 1.46
CA GLY A 89 -8.19 -14.26 1.89
C GLY A 89 -6.78 -13.76 1.56
N SER A 90 -6.55 -13.34 0.31
CA SER A 90 -5.28 -12.75 -0.11
C SER A 90 -5.00 -11.44 0.62
N PHE A 91 -6.01 -10.62 0.80
CA PHE A 91 -5.90 -9.38 1.58
C PHE A 91 -5.45 -9.65 3.01
N THR A 92 -6.11 -10.57 3.70
CA THR A 92 -5.79 -10.94 5.08
C THR A 92 -4.36 -11.45 5.19
N THR A 93 -3.93 -12.33 4.28
CA THR A 93 -2.57 -12.87 4.26
C THR A 93 -1.53 -11.76 4.05
N SER A 94 -1.72 -10.91 3.06
CA SER A 94 -0.80 -9.81 2.74
C SER A 94 -0.77 -8.77 3.85
N PHE A 95 -1.93 -8.44 4.41
CA PHE A 95 -2.03 -7.49 5.52
C PHE A 95 -1.29 -8.02 6.76
N THR A 96 -1.52 -9.29 7.11
CA THR A 96 -0.85 -9.92 8.25
C THR A 96 0.66 -9.94 8.08
N ARG A 97 1.13 -10.22 6.85
CA ARG A 97 2.56 -10.22 6.53
C ARG A 97 3.18 -8.83 6.71
N MET A 98 2.46 -7.78 6.30
CA MET A 98 2.96 -6.41 6.40
C MET A 98 2.88 -5.84 7.81
N PHE A 99 1.78 -6.05 8.52
CA PHE A 99 1.49 -5.40 9.80
C PHE A 99 1.69 -6.30 11.03
N GLY A 100 1.92 -7.59 10.83
CA GLY A 100 2.16 -8.54 11.91
C GLY A 100 0.92 -9.03 12.65
N MET A 101 -0.28 -8.62 12.22
CA MET A 101 -1.55 -9.05 12.78
C MET A 101 -2.67 -8.97 11.73
N SER A 102 -3.77 -9.69 11.96
CA SER A 102 -4.92 -9.69 11.05
C SER A 102 -5.56 -8.31 10.99
N PRO A 103 -6.32 -8.00 9.92
CA PRO A 103 -7.06 -6.73 9.83
C PRO A 103 -7.98 -6.49 11.04
N THR A 104 -8.68 -7.51 11.50
CA THR A 104 -9.58 -7.42 12.66
C THR A 104 -8.81 -7.12 13.95
N ALA A 105 -7.71 -7.83 14.19
CA ALA A 105 -6.84 -7.61 15.34
C ALA A 105 -6.19 -6.21 15.30
N TYR A 106 -5.80 -5.78 14.12
CA TYR A 106 -5.24 -4.44 13.90
C TYR A 106 -6.24 -3.35 14.29
N ARG A 107 -7.49 -3.46 13.81
CA ARG A 107 -8.57 -2.53 14.20
C ARG A 107 -8.76 -2.50 15.71
N ALA A 108 -8.82 -3.66 16.34
CA ALA A 108 -9.05 -3.77 17.78
C ALA A 108 -7.93 -3.16 18.62
N SER A 109 -6.73 -2.99 18.06
CA SER A 109 -5.58 -2.38 18.76
C SER A 109 -5.62 -0.86 18.84
N PHE A 110 -6.61 -0.22 18.21
CA PHE A 110 -6.80 1.23 18.20
C PHE A 110 -8.13 1.62 18.87
N PRO A 111 -8.29 2.89 19.30
CA PRO A 111 -9.56 3.38 19.83
C PRO A 111 -10.68 3.26 18.79
N PRO A 112 -11.96 3.12 19.20
CA PRO A 112 -13.10 3.08 18.28
C PRO A 112 -13.12 4.27 17.31
N ALA A 113 -13.63 4.06 16.10
CA ALA A 113 -13.66 5.09 15.05
C ALA A 113 -14.33 6.39 15.50
N ALA A 114 -15.37 6.31 16.33
CA ALA A 114 -16.05 7.49 16.89
C ALA A 114 -15.12 8.42 17.70
N ALA A 115 -14.07 7.88 18.33
CA ALA A 115 -13.10 8.68 19.08
C ALA A 115 -12.18 9.49 18.15
N HIS A 116 -12.01 9.06 16.91
CA HIS A 116 -11.14 9.73 15.92
C HIS A 116 -11.73 11.05 15.41
N ALA A 117 -13.03 11.26 15.54
CA ALA A 117 -13.69 12.49 15.13
C ALA A 117 -13.13 13.74 15.85
N ARG A 118 -12.47 13.56 16.99
CA ARG A 118 -11.86 14.63 17.78
C ARG A 118 -10.40 14.88 17.46
N ILE A 119 -9.79 14.07 16.62
CA ILE A 119 -8.37 14.14 16.27
C ILE A 119 -8.23 14.59 14.80
N PRO A 120 -7.44 15.62 14.50
CA PRO A 120 -7.21 16.04 13.12
C PRO A 120 -6.67 14.89 12.27
N ALA A 121 -7.18 14.77 11.04
CA ALA A 121 -6.80 13.69 10.12
C ALA A 121 -5.29 13.65 9.81
N CYS A 122 -4.62 14.79 9.80
CA CYS A 122 -3.18 14.86 9.59
C CYS A 122 -2.39 14.21 10.73
N VAL A 123 -2.84 14.33 11.98
CA VAL A 123 -2.22 13.71 13.16
C VAL A 123 -2.39 12.19 13.08
N LEU A 124 -3.59 11.71 12.75
CA LEU A 124 -3.85 10.29 12.58
C LEU A 124 -2.97 9.68 11.49
N ARG A 125 -2.81 10.36 10.36
CA ARG A 125 -1.95 9.90 9.26
C ARG A 125 -0.48 9.84 9.67
N ALA A 126 0.02 10.80 10.41
CA ALA A 126 1.40 10.86 10.85
C ALA A 126 1.76 9.70 11.80
N HIS A 127 0.85 9.36 12.74
CA HIS A 127 1.09 8.34 13.75
C HIS A 127 0.68 6.92 13.31
N GLY A 128 -0.17 6.82 12.29
CA GLY A 128 -0.72 5.56 11.86
C GLY A 128 0.05 4.87 10.75
N ARG A 129 1.08 5.50 10.21
CA ARG A 129 1.82 4.94 9.09
C ARG A 129 2.90 3.98 9.56
N PRO A 130 3.04 2.78 8.93
CA PRO A 130 4.13 1.87 9.27
C PRO A 130 5.49 2.55 9.05
N LYS A 131 6.45 2.23 9.90
CA LYS A 131 7.83 2.75 9.76
C LYS A 131 8.50 2.27 8.47
N HIS A 132 8.13 1.10 7.99
CA HIS A 132 8.61 0.56 6.72
C HIS A 132 7.53 0.75 5.65
N ARG A 133 7.87 1.49 4.62
CA ARG A 133 6.94 1.84 3.53
C ARG A 133 6.68 0.70 2.56
N THR A 134 7.55 -0.28 2.54
CA THR A 134 7.55 -1.27 1.48
C THR A 134 7.22 -2.66 2.01
N PHE A 135 6.31 -3.31 1.31
CA PHE A 135 6.10 -4.74 1.44
C PHE A 135 7.24 -5.45 0.71
N ARG A 136 8.03 -6.22 1.44
CA ARG A 136 9.15 -6.94 0.84
C ARG A 136 8.70 -8.31 0.37
N GLU A 137 9.02 -8.63 -0.86
CA GLU A 137 8.73 -9.92 -1.46
C GLU A 137 9.54 -11.07 -0.82
N ASP A 138 10.59 -10.74 -0.08
CA ASP A 138 11.44 -11.72 0.62
C ASP A 138 10.77 -12.37 1.83
N GLY A 139 9.51 -12.08 2.06
CA GLY A 139 8.72 -12.67 3.15
C GLY A 139 9.05 -12.15 4.54
N ARG A 140 9.90 -11.14 4.66
CA ARG A 140 10.19 -10.55 5.96
C ARG A 140 9.02 -9.70 6.43
N THR A 141 8.49 -10.03 7.58
CA THR A 141 7.46 -9.24 8.22
C THR A 141 8.05 -7.94 8.75
N PRO A 142 7.52 -6.78 8.38
CA PRO A 142 7.96 -5.53 9.00
C PRO A 142 7.67 -5.54 10.49
N PRO A 143 8.40 -4.77 11.28
CA PRO A 143 8.14 -4.69 12.72
C PRO A 143 6.72 -4.22 12.99
N ARG A 144 6.16 -4.72 14.07
CA ARG A 144 4.81 -4.33 14.49
C ARG A 144 4.73 -2.83 14.70
N ILE A 145 3.62 -2.27 14.29
CA ILE A 145 3.30 -0.88 14.59
C ILE A 145 3.00 -0.81 16.10
N ALA A 146 3.75 -0.02 16.77
CA ALA A 146 3.54 0.22 18.20
C ALA A 146 2.34 1.14 18.43
#